data_ee0485649d0292c47e26d0b793472008
#
_entry.id   ee0485649d0292c47e26d0b793472008
#
_cell.length_a   1.000
_cell.length_b   1.000
_cell.length_c   1.000
_cell.angle_alpha   90.00
_cell.angle_beta   90.00
_cell.angle_gamma   90.00
#
_symmetry.space_group_name_H-M   'P 1'
#
loop_
_entity.id
_entity.type
_entity.pdbx_description
1 polymer ?
#
loop_
_entity_poly.entity_id
_entity_poly.type
_entity_poly.pdbx_seq_one_letter_code
_entity_poly.pdbx_strand_id
1 'polypeptide(L)'
;MTAVPRLYQRHRRGLVCLSWLITGGCVAGATAEPSCVSLEGNAIQGGVLWGKTAPHAIVTFAELAVPVLPDGSFLLGLGRDMPASNTLKIDDDETCVQQVAVASRKYRLQTVNGVPQQTVTPSEEHLERIRAERVKVRNAKAQRLARDDGLRAVRDGFVWPVTGRISGVYGSQRIYNGTPGTPHYGVDVARPTGTPVMAPAAGQVTLAEPDLFYSGGTVILDHGYGLSSSFLHLSEVSVSVGDQLLPGDVIGAIGATGRATGPHLDWRMSWLNQRIDPQLLVPPMPE
;
A
#
# COMPACT_ATOMS: atom_id res chain seq x y z
N MET A 1 -32.85 -8.98 86.19
CA MET A 1 -32.21 -8.39 87.35
C MET A 1 -31.28 -7.29 86.89
N THR A 2 -31.68 -6.10 87.28
CA THR A 2 -30.90 -4.91 87.62
C THR A 2 -29.95 -4.33 86.59
N ALA A 3 -30.33 -3.30 85.92
CA ALA A 3 -30.42 -1.87 86.33
C ALA A 3 -29.10 -1.11 86.14
N VAL A 4 -29.05 -0.21 85.10
CA VAL A 4 -28.97 1.26 85.14
C VAL A 4 -27.65 1.89 85.67
N PRO A 5 -27.34 3.12 85.45
CA PRO A 5 -27.04 3.89 84.19
C PRO A 5 -25.80 4.82 84.36
N ARG A 6 -25.65 5.79 83.39
CA ARG A 6 -24.93 7.11 83.52
C ARG A 6 -23.51 7.11 82.93
N LEU A 7 -23.02 8.17 82.29
CA LEU A 7 -23.26 9.63 82.37
C LEU A 7 -22.62 10.31 81.09
N TYR A 8 -23.27 11.29 80.66
CA TYR A 8 -22.95 12.44 79.87
C TYR A 8 -21.56 13.06 80.09
N GLN A 9 -20.76 13.21 79.04
CA GLN A 9 -19.80 14.32 78.96
C GLN A 9 -19.67 14.88 77.58
N ARG A 10 -20.11 16.13 77.46
CA ARG A 10 -19.88 17.03 76.30
C ARG A 10 -18.41 17.43 76.25
N HIS A 11 -17.72 17.20 75.16
CA HIS A 11 -16.57 18.00 74.82
C HIS A 11 -16.78 18.63 73.46
N ARG A 12 -16.89 19.95 73.43
CA ARG A 12 -16.75 20.84 72.34
C ARG A 12 -15.32 20.69 71.77
N ARG A 13 -15.16 20.35 70.50
CA ARG A 13 -13.91 20.59 69.79
C ARG A 13 -14.21 21.18 68.42
N GLY A 14 -13.46 22.25 68.14
CA GLY A 14 -13.66 23.22 67.12
C GLY A 14 -13.58 22.63 65.68
N LEU A 15 -14.36 23.24 64.82
CA LEU A 15 -14.28 23.10 63.38
C LEU A 15 -12.96 23.73 62.91
N VAL A 16 -12.05 22.91 62.41
CA VAL A 16 -10.93 23.36 61.55
C VAL A 16 -11.41 23.18 60.12
N CYS A 17 -11.82 24.28 59.50
CA CYS A 17 -12.04 24.30 58.05
C CYS A 17 -10.69 24.14 57.34
N LEU A 18 -10.42 22.96 56.80
CA LEU A 18 -9.31 22.73 55.92
C LEU A 18 -9.80 23.06 54.50
N SER A 19 -9.44 24.26 54.03
CA SER A 19 -9.71 24.70 52.64
C SER A 19 -8.83 23.89 51.70
N TRP A 20 -9.41 22.92 50.98
CA TRP A 20 -8.77 22.27 49.83
C TRP A 20 -8.81 23.22 48.65
N LEU A 21 -7.67 23.80 48.31
CA LEU A 21 -7.44 24.43 47.00
C LEU A 21 -7.46 23.35 45.94
N ILE A 22 -8.58 23.21 45.22
CA ILE A 22 -8.67 22.44 44.00
C ILE A 22 -7.97 23.26 42.91
N THR A 23 -6.69 22.95 42.66
CA THR A 23 -6.04 23.43 41.42
C THR A 23 -6.68 22.70 40.25
N GLY A 24 -7.62 23.35 39.62
CA GLY A 24 -8.20 22.89 38.36
C GLY A 24 -7.10 22.85 37.27
N GLY A 25 -6.52 21.68 37.03
CA GLY A 25 -5.71 21.47 35.85
C GLY A 25 -6.61 21.61 34.61
N CYS A 26 -6.45 22.68 33.85
CA CYS A 26 -6.98 22.76 32.48
C CYS A 26 -6.31 21.63 31.68
N VAL A 27 -7.04 20.54 31.49
CA VAL A 27 -6.74 19.59 30.42
C VAL A 27 -7.04 20.35 29.13
N ALA A 28 -6.00 20.83 28.48
CA ALA A 28 -6.13 21.35 27.12
C ALA A 28 -6.68 20.21 26.26
N GLY A 29 -7.96 20.24 25.96
CA GLY A 29 -8.58 19.36 24.99
C GLY A 29 -7.85 19.60 23.67
N ALA A 30 -7.20 18.58 23.11
CA ALA A 30 -6.71 18.62 21.76
C ALA A 30 -7.92 18.89 20.86
N THR A 31 -8.00 20.09 20.33
CA THR A 31 -8.98 20.43 19.27
C THR A 31 -8.64 19.53 18.10
N ALA A 32 -9.55 18.62 17.75
CA ALA A 32 -9.42 17.85 16.52
C ALA A 32 -9.28 18.84 15.36
N GLU A 33 -8.19 18.71 14.59
CA GLU A 33 -8.02 19.51 13.38
C GLU A 33 -9.21 19.26 12.44
N PRO A 34 -9.68 20.30 11.72
CA PRO A 34 -10.80 20.15 10.81
C PRO A 34 -10.47 19.09 9.75
N SER A 35 -11.35 18.11 9.62
CA SER A 35 -11.24 17.06 8.60
C SER A 35 -11.93 17.54 7.32
N CYS A 36 -11.18 17.64 6.22
CA CYS A 36 -11.72 18.03 4.92
C CYS A 36 -12.67 16.99 4.35
N VAL A 37 -12.27 15.70 4.50
CA VAL A 37 -13.02 14.55 4.01
C VAL A 37 -12.82 13.37 4.95
N SER A 38 -13.78 12.45 4.95
CA SER A 38 -13.60 11.13 5.54
C SER A 38 -12.75 10.27 4.64
N LEU A 39 -11.76 9.58 5.21
CA LEU A 39 -10.91 8.61 4.51
C LEU A 39 -11.18 7.22 5.04
N GLU A 40 -11.44 6.29 4.13
CA GLU A 40 -11.73 4.88 4.43
C GLU A 40 -10.59 4.00 3.92
N GLY A 41 -10.23 2.93 4.64
CA GLY A 41 -9.21 1.95 4.23
C GLY A 41 -8.10 1.75 5.24
N ASN A 42 -6.96 1.25 4.77
CA ASN A 42 -5.82 0.89 5.60
C ASN A 42 -4.81 2.04 5.68
N ALA A 43 -4.89 2.86 6.72
CA ALA A 43 -3.95 3.97 6.98
C ALA A 43 -2.59 3.46 7.52
N ILE A 44 -1.93 2.58 6.77
CA ILE A 44 -0.64 1.95 7.12
C ILE A 44 0.28 1.96 5.91
N GLN A 45 1.59 1.97 6.12
CA GLN A 45 2.59 1.85 5.03
C GLN A 45 2.29 0.63 4.13
N GLY A 46 2.22 0.84 2.84
CA GLY A 46 1.77 -0.14 1.85
C GLY A 46 0.26 -0.15 1.60
N GLY A 47 -0.54 0.54 2.42
CA GLY A 47 -1.99 0.56 2.32
C GLY A 47 -2.53 1.53 1.28
N VAL A 48 -3.86 1.58 1.19
CA VAL A 48 -4.61 2.56 0.41
C VAL A 48 -5.71 3.18 1.26
N LEU A 49 -6.01 4.44 0.96
CA LEU A 49 -7.15 5.16 1.52
C LEU A 49 -8.04 5.63 0.39
N TRP A 50 -9.33 5.62 0.65
CA TRP A 50 -10.35 6.06 -0.27
C TRP A 50 -11.05 7.30 0.30
N GLY A 51 -11.21 8.33 -0.50
CA GLY A 51 -11.90 9.56 -0.13
C GLY A 51 -12.90 10.00 -1.19
N LYS A 52 -13.74 10.95 -0.82
CA LYS A 52 -14.71 11.57 -1.73
C LYS A 52 -14.79 13.06 -1.47
N THR A 53 -14.74 13.84 -2.55
CA THR A 53 -14.84 15.31 -2.55
C THR A 53 -15.76 15.76 -3.70
N ALA A 54 -15.84 17.05 -3.99
CA ALA A 54 -16.53 17.55 -5.18
C ALA A 54 -15.82 17.05 -6.47
N PRO A 55 -16.56 16.75 -7.55
CA PRO A 55 -15.99 16.16 -8.76
C PRO A 55 -14.91 16.97 -9.45
N HIS A 56 -14.90 18.28 -9.27
CA HIS A 56 -13.95 19.21 -9.90
C HIS A 56 -12.87 19.72 -8.94
N ALA A 57 -12.88 19.27 -7.68
CA ALA A 57 -11.88 19.65 -6.71
C ALA A 57 -10.47 19.20 -7.13
N ILE A 58 -9.49 20.04 -6.85
CA ILE A 58 -8.07 19.69 -7.04
C ILE A 58 -7.57 19.06 -5.74
N VAL A 59 -7.18 17.79 -5.81
CA VAL A 59 -6.68 17.05 -4.68
C VAL A 59 -5.17 16.89 -4.80
N THR A 60 -4.44 17.20 -3.72
CA THR A 60 -2.99 16.99 -3.61
C THR A 60 -2.71 16.21 -2.33
N PHE A 61 -1.91 15.15 -2.42
CA PHE A 61 -1.49 14.34 -1.27
C PHE A 61 0.03 14.14 -1.30
N ALA A 62 0.71 14.50 -0.20
CA ALA A 62 2.16 14.41 -0.11
C ALA A 62 2.85 14.99 -1.37
N GLU A 63 2.43 16.19 -1.80
CA GLU A 63 2.88 16.91 -2.99
C GLU A 63 2.54 16.24 -4.35
N LEU A 64 1.83 15.12 -4.35
CA LEU A 64 1.38 14.46 -5.58
C LEU A 64 -0.02 14.93 -5.96
N ALA A 65 -0.21 15.29 -7.22
CA ALA A 65 -1.55 15.53 -7.79
C ALA A 65 -2.32 14.20 -7.81
N VAL A 66 -3.48 14.18 -7.17
CA VAL A 66 -4.34 13.01 -7.03
C VAL A 66 -5.43 13.05 -8.09
N PRO A 67 -5.56 12.02 -8.94
CA PRO A 67 -6.67 11.91 -9.86
C PRO A 67 -8.01 11.79 -9.11
N VAL A 68 -9.00 12.60 -9.48
CA VAL A 68 -10.36 12.56 -8.94
C VAL A 68 -11.30 12.00 -10.01
N LEU A 69 -12.15 11.06 -9.62
CA LEU A 69 -13.15 10.47 -10.52
C LEU A 69 -14.30 11.44 -10.79
N PRO A 70 -15.10 11.20 -11.85
CA PRO A 70 -16.26 12.06 -12.18
C PRO A 70 -17.30 12.19 -11.06
N ASP A 71 -17.35 11.22 -10.12
CA ASP A 71 -18.24 11.27 -8.95
C ASP A 71 -17.60 11.91 -7.71
N GLY A 72 -16.37 12.44 -7.83
CA GLY A 72 -15.61 13.05 -6.75
C GLY A 72 -14.79 12.05 -5.93
N SER A 73 -14.85 10.77 -6.20
CA SER A 73 -14.05 9.76 -5.49
C SER A 73 -12.57 9.85 -5.87
N PHE A 74 -11.68 9.55 -4.93
CA PHE A 74 -10.24 9.47 -5.17
C PHE A 74 -9.58 8.42 -4.29
N LEU A 75 -8.38 7.99 -4.69
CA LEU A 75 -7.56 7.01 -3.99
C LEU A 75 -6.24 7.66 -3.54
N LEU A 76 -5.74 7.31 -2.37
CA LEU A 76 -4.41 7.64 -1.88
C LEU A 76 -3.63 6.36 -1.64
N GLY A 77 -2.54 6.16 -2.36
CA GLY A 77 -1.62 5.04 -2.14
C GLY A 77 -0.51 5.41 -1.17
N LEU A 78 -0.35 4.62 -0.13
CA LEU A 78 0.63 4.84 0.95
C LEU A 78 1.86 3.99 0.70
N GLY A 79 2.95 4.60 0.23
CA GLY A 79 4.19 3.89 -0.05
C GLY A 79 4.81 3.22 1.18
N ARG A 80 5.78 2.29 0.92
CA ARG A 80 6.48 1.51 1.95
C ARG A 80 7.12 2.38 3.04
N ASP A 81 7.72 3.49 2.63
CA ASP A 81 8.49 4.37 3.51
C ASP A 81 7.76 5.73 3.71
N MET A 82 6.42 5.73 3.56
CA MET A 82 5.58 6.91 3.77
C MET A 82 5.79 7.45 5.20
N PRO A 83 6.01 8.77 5.38
CA PRO A 83 6.08 9.40 6.70
C PRO A 83 4.81 9.15 7.54
N ALA A 84 4.96 9.24 8.88
CA ALA A 84 3.85 9.02 9.80
C ALA A 84 2.74 10.09 9.70
N SER A 85 3.07 11.29 9.19
CA SER A 85 2.11 12.36 8.93
C SER A 85 2.31 12.92 7.54
N ASN A 86 1.23 13.08 6.79
CA ASN A 86 1.24 13.54 5.40
C ASN A 86 0.11 14.54 5.19
N THR A 87 0.36 15.55 4.37
CA THR A 87 -0.62 16.60 4.09
C THR A 87 -1.51 16.18 2.92
N LEU A 88 -2.82 16.19 3.15
CA LEU A 88 -3.86 16.17 2.13
C LEU A 88 -4.41 17.57 1.99
N LYS A 89 -4.40 18.10 0.77
CA LYS A 89 -4.94 19.40 0.42
C LYS A 89 -6.04 19.20 -0.61
N ILE A 90 -7.18 19.85 -0.39
CA ILE A 90 -8.32 19.85 -1.30
C ILE A 90 -8.66 21.31 -1.59
N ASP A 91 -8.53 21.69 -2.85
CA ASP A 91 -8.89 23.00 -3.36
C ASP A 91 -10.20 22.85 -4.15
N ASP A 92 -11.26 23.44 -3.62
CA ASP A 92 -12.59 23.57 -4.21
C ASP A 92 -13.01 25.03 -4.08
N ASP A 93 -14.24 25.37 -3.70
CA ASP A 93 -14.66 26.76 -3.40
C ASP A 93 -13.80 27.38 -2.30
N GLU A 94 -13.40 26.58 -1.31
CA GLU A 94 -12.43 26.94 -0.28
C GLU A 94 -11.32 25.89 -0.19
N THR A 95 -10.08 26.32 0.14
CA THR A 95 -8.96 25.41 0.38
C THR A 95 -9.08 24.78 1.75
N CYS A 96 -9.08 23.45 1.80
CA CYS A 96 -9.01 22.68 3.04
C CYS A 96 -7.72 21.88 3.12
N VAL A 97 -7.09 21.87 4.30
CA VAL A 97 -5.85 21.12 4.58
C VAL A 97 -6.08 20.18 5.76
N GLN A 98 -5.74 18.91 5.56
CA GLN A 98 -5.90 17.84 6.55
C GLN A 98 -4.61 17.06 6.69
N GLN A 99 -4.23 16.72 7.94
CA GLN A 99 -3.13 15.79 8.20
C GLN A 99 -3.64 14.35 8.18
N VAL A 100 -2.98 13.51 7.40
CA VAL A 100 -3.26 12.08 7.27
C VAL A 100 -2.21 11.31 8.03
N ALA A 101 -2.60 10.69 9.14
CA ALA A 101 -1.73 9.83 9.92
C ALA A 101 -1.57 8.47 9.22
N VAL A 102 -0.33 8.00 9.09
CA VAL A 102 0.02 6.71 8.48
C VAL A 102 0.80 5.87 9.48
N ALA A 103 0.26 4.71 9.85
CA ALA A 103 0.94 3.78 10.73
C ALA A 103 2.16 3.17 10.04
N SER A 104 3.30 3.16 10.73
CA SER A 104 4.51 2.53 10.23
C SER A 104 4.44 1.01 10.36
N ARG A 105 5.12 0.28 9.46
CA ARG A 105 5.25 -1.18 9.49
C ARG A 105 6.67 -1.60 9.79
N LYS A 106 6.82 -2.72 10.50
CA LYS A 106 8.09 -3.41 10.64
C LYS A 106 8.25 -4.40 9.49
N TYR A 107 9.25 -4.17 8.65
CA TYR A 107 9.56 -5.03 7.52
C TYR A 107 10.64 -6.05 7.87
N ARG A 108 10.57 -7.23 7.24
CA ARG A 108 11.58 -8.27 7.40
C ARG A 108 12.87 -7.86 6.71
N LEU A 109 13.94 -7.67 7.47
CA LEU A 109 15.30 -7.42 6.97
C LEU A 109 16.14 -8.69 7.09
N GLN A 110 16.87 -9.04 6.03
CA GLN A 110 17.78 -10.19 6.00
C GLN A 110 19.19 -9.73 5.63
N THR A 111 20.12 -9.85 6.55
CA THR A 111 21.54 -9.59 6.27
C THR A 111 22.17 -10.83 5.61
N VAL A 112 22.86 -10.62 4.50
CA VAL A 112 23.59 -11.64 3.75
C VAL A 112 25.00 -11.13 3.55
N ASN A 113 25.98 -11.79 4.19
CA ASN A 113 27.39 -11.44 4.10
C ASN A 113 28.16 -12.40 3.18
N GLY A 114 29.31 -12.01 2.69
CA GLY A 114 30.16 -12.84 1.84
C GLY A 114 29.68 -12.96 0.39
N VAL A 115 28.80 -12.08 -0.07
CA VAL A 115 28.37 -12.04 -1.47
C VAL A 115 29.47 -11.42 -2.33
N PRO A 116 29.97 -12.12 -3.37
CA PRO A 116 30.96 -11.53 -4.28
C PRO A 116 30.41 -10.28 -4.96
N GLN A 117 31.16 -9.17 -4.92
CA GLN A 117 30.72 -7.89 -5.48
C GLN A 117 30.36 -7.97 -6.96
N GLN A 118 31.04 -8.85 -7.70
CA GLN A 118 30.82 -9.06 -9.14
C GLN A 118 29.45 -9.64 -9.50
N THR A 119 28.79 -10.36 -8.59
CA THR A 119 27.47 -10.96 -8.83
C THR A 119 26.30 -9.99 -8.66
N VAL A 120 26.58 -8.76 -8.18
CA VAL A 120 25.55 -7.76 -7.88
C VAL A 120 25.42 -6.72 -9.00
N THR A 121 26.45 -6.56 -9.82
CA THR A 121 26.51 -5.51 -10.87
C THR A 121 26.37 -6.15 -12.26
N PRO A 122 25.38 -5.76 -13.09
CA PRO A 122 25.27 -6.20 -14.48
C PRO A 122 26.48 -5.76 -15.30
N SER A 123 26.82 -6.52 -16.35
CA SER A 123 27.81 -6.11 -17.33
C SER A 123 27.37 -4.85 -18.10
N GLU A 124 28.32 -4.10 -18.67
CA GLU A 124 27.99 -2.93 -19.49
C GLU A 124 27.04 -3.27 -20.64
N GLU A 125 27.22 -4.44 -21.27
CA GLU A 125 26.33 -4.94 -22.33
C GLU A 125 24.86 -5.04 -21.88
N HIS A 126 24.62 -5.49 -20.65
CA HIS A 126 23.27 -5.59 -20.11
C HIS A 126 22.70 -4.25 -19.65
N LEU A 127 23.55 -3.27 -19.31
CA LEU A 127 23.09 -1.97 -18.80
C LEU A 127 22.26 -1.20 -19.81
N GLU A 128 22.59 -1.27 -21.11
CA GLU A 128 21.81 -0.59 -22.16
C GLU A 128 20.42 -1.22 -22.29
N ARG A 129 20.33 -2.55 -22.37
CA ARG A 129 19.07 -3.29 -22.35
C ARG A 129 18.22 -2.92 -21.12
N ILE A 130 18.82 -2.94 -19.92
CA ILE A 130 18.13 -2.59 -18.68
C ILE A 130 17.59 -1.15 -18.70
N ARG A 131 18.37 -0.20 -19.24
CA ARG A 131 17.91 1.21 -19.37
C ARG A 131 16.71 1.32 -20.30
N ALA A 132 16.75 0.69 -21.48
CA ALA A 132 15.67 0.68 -22.45
C ALA A 132 14.39 0.05 -21.87
N GLU A 133 14.50 -1.10 -21.19
CA GLU A 133 13.39 -1.79 -20.55
C GLU A 133 12.77 -0.97 -19.41
N ARG A 134 13.58 -0.27 -18.61
CA ARG A 134 13.10 0.67 -17.58
C ARG A 134 12.26 1.80 -18.18
N VAL A 135 12.62 2.28 -19.37
CA VAL A 135 11.81 3.29 -20.07
C VAL A 135 10.46 2.71 -20.49
N LYS A 136 10.42 1.50 -21.08
CA LYS A 136 9.18 0.80 -21.45
C LYS A 136 8.26 0.66 -20.24
N VAL A 137 8.74 0.11 -19.15
CA VAL A 137 7.98 -0.10 -17.90
C VAL A 137 7.47 1.23 -17.33
N ARG A 138 8.31 2.27 -17.31
CA ARG A 138 7.91 3.60 -16.86
C ARG A 138 6.81 4.19 -17.73
N ASN A 139 6.93 4.12 -19.05
CA ASN A 139 5.93 4.64 -19.97
C ASN A 139 4.59 3.88 -19.85
N ALA A 140 4.62 2.55 -19.70
CA ALA A 140 3.43 1.76 -19.45
C ALA A 140 2.70 2.19 -18.15
N LYS A 141 3.44 2.43 -17.08
CA LYS A 141 2.87 2.89 -15.79
C LYS A 141 2.48 4.37 -15.78
N ALA A 142 2.98 5.16 -16.72
CA ALA A 142 2.62 6.57 -16.86
C ALA A 142 1.30 6.75 -17.62
N GLN A 143 0.81 5.73 -18.31
CA GLN A 143 -0.54 5.72 -18.88
C GLN A 143 -1.54 5.78 -17.73
N ARG A 144 -2.29 6.86 -17.65
CA ARG A 144 -3.29 7.07 -16.61
C ARG A 144 -4.65 7.04 -17.28
N LEU A 145 -5.13 5.84 -17.53
CA LEU A 145 -6.43 5.67 -18.18
C LEU A 145 -7.53 6.15 -17.24
N ALA A 146 -8.46 6.92 -17.76
CA ALA A 146 -9.65 7.36 -17.01
C ALA A 146 -10.68 6.22 -17.01
N ARG A 147 -10.49 5.25 -16.12
CA ARG A 147 -11.33 4.05 -15.99
C ARG A 147 -11.86 3.93 -14.57
N ASP A 148 -13.10 4.24 -14.35
CA ASP A 148 -13.76 4.14 -13.02
C ASP A 148 -14.14 2.72 -12.65
N ASP A 149 -14.29 1.80 -13.61
CA ASP A 149 -14.56 0.37 -13.35
C ASP A 149 -13.40 -0.31 -12.60
N GLY A 150 -12.15 0.01 -12.93
CA GLY A 150 -10.96 -0.49 -12.25
C GLY A 150 -10.86 0.00 -10.80
N LEU A 151 -11.06 1.29 -10.57
CA LEU A 151 -11.00 1.87 -9.21
C LEU A 151 -12.15 1.41 -8.31
N ARG A 152 -13.31 1.06 -8.84
CA ARG A 152 -14.40 0.44 -8.07
C ARG A 152 -13.94 -0.88 -7.46
N ALA A 153 -13.13 -1.67 -8.16
CA ALA A 153 -12.57 -2.90 -7.64
C ALA A 153 -11.70 -2.70 -6.40
N VAL A 154 -11.03 -1.54 -6.25
CA VAL A 154 -10.29 -1.21 -5.02
C VAL A 154 -11.23 -1.13 -3.84
N ARG A 155 -12.40 -0.56 -4.03
CA ARG A 155 -13.43 -0.42 -3.00
C ARG A 155 -14.12 -1.76 -2.72
N ASP A 156 -14.36 -2.55 -3.77
CA ASP A 156 -15.04 -3.86 -3.68
C ASP A 156 -14.06 -5.00 -3.34
N GLY A 157 -12.74 -4.72 -3.39
CA GLY A 157 -11.64 -5.65 -3.17
C GLY A 157 -11.18 -6.36 -4.43
N PHE A 158 -9.87 -6.63 -4.50
CA PHE A 158 -9.27 -7.45 -5.56
C PHE A 158 -9.43 -8.94 -5.27
N VAL A 159 -9.34 -9.77 -6.31
CA VAL A 159 -9.17 -11.21 -6.16
C VAL A 159 -7.69 -11.60 -6.30
N TRP A 160 -7.28 -12.73 -5.71
CA TRP A 160 -5.94 -13.25 -5.90
C TRP A 160 -5.72 -13.64 -7.37
N PRO A 161 -4.65 -13.18 -8.03
CA PRO A 161 -4.34 -13.59 -9.40
C PRO A 161 -3.96 -15.08 -9.49
N VAL A 162 -3.50 -15.65 -8.40
CA VAL A 162 -3.26 -17.08 -8.18
C VAL A 162 -3.28 -17.36 -6.69
N THR A 163 -3.78 -18.51 -6.29
CA THR A 163 -3.73 -18.98 -4.90
C THR A 163 -2.57 -19.95 -4.68
N GLY A 164 -1.94 -19.90 -3.51
CA GLY A 164 -0.82 -20.79 -3.17
C GLY A 164 0.02 -20.29 -2.00
N ARG A 165 1.15 -20.96 -1.76
CA ARG A 165 2.04 -20.59 -0.67
C ARG A 165 2.72 -19.24 -0.92
N ILE A 166 2.55 -18.30 -0.01
CA ILE A 166 3.28 -17.02 -0.04
C ILE A 166 4.75 -17.30 0.31
N SER A 167 5.65 -16.97 -0.62
CA SER A 167 7.10 -17.17 -0.51
C SER A 167 7.90 -15.87 -0.34
N GLY A 168 7.33 -14.74 -0.75
CA GLY A 168 7.87 -13.40 -0.55
C GLY A 168 6.78 -12.43 -0.13
N VAL A 169 7.10 -11.50 0.77
CA VAL A 169 6.15 -10.51 1.29
C VAL A 169 6.62 -9.09 0.97
N TYR A 170 5.65 -8.20 0.76
CA TYR A 170 5.90 -6.79 0.52
C TYR A 170 6.76 -6.16 1.61
N GLY A 171 7.68 -5.29 1.20
CA GLY A 171 8.53 -4.50 2.07
C GLY A 171 9.75 -5.25 2.63
N SER A 172 9.83 -6.59 2.46
CA SER A 172 11.04 -7.34 2.86
C SER A 172 12.27 -6.86 2.08
N GLN A 173 13.44 -6.87 2.72
CA GLN A 173 14.65 -6.30 2.12
C GLN A 173 15.89 -7.10 2.54
N ARG A 174 16.79 -7.35 1.59
CA ARG A 174 18.10 -7.93 1.87
C ARG A 174 19.16 -6.84 1.98
N ILE A 175 20.06 -7.01 2.93
CA ILE A 175 21.25 -6.16 3.14
C ILE A 175 22.45 -7.00 2.76
N TYR A 176 23.13 -6.67 1.68
CA TYR A 176 24.27 -7.40 1.16
C TYR A 176 25.56 -6.73 1.61
N ASN A 177 26.41 -7.43 2.38
CA ASN A 177 27.68 -6.90 2.90
C ASN A 177 27.50 -5.50 3.54
N GLY A 178 26.43 -5.26 4.29
CA GLY A 178 26.10 -3.97 4.90
C GLY A 178 25.39 -2.96 3.98
N THR A 179 25.28 -3.23 2.68
CA THR A 179 24.59 -2.35 1.72
C THR A 179 23.16 -2.79 1.52
N PRO A 180 22.14 -1.94 1.77
CA PRO A 180 20.76 -2.26 1.51
C PRO A 180 20.49 -2.50 0.02
N GLY A 181 19.93 -3.65 -0.33
CA GLY A 181 19.36 -3.92 -1.65
C GLY A 181 18.00 -3.24 -1.84
N THR A 182 17.43 -3.33 -3.03
CA THR A 182 16.08 -2.84 -3.28
C THR A 182 15.06 -3.67 -2.48
N PRO A 183 14.11 -3.03 -1.77
CA PRO A 183 13.02 -3.75 -1.13
C PRO A 183 12.18 -4.54 -2.13
N HIS A 184 11.59 -5.63 -1.67
CA HIS A 184 10.58 -6.35 -2.43
C HIS A 184 9.26 -5.58 -2.39
N TYR A 185 8.79 -5.17 -3.57
CA TYR A 185 7.60 -4.32 -3.70
C TYR A 185 6.36 -5.08 -4.18
N GLY A 186 6.26 -6.37 -3.82
CA GLY A 186 5.17 -7.24 -4.21
C GLY A 186 4.93 -8.38 -3.23
N VAL A 187 4.11 -9.30 -3.65
CA VAL A 187 3.89 -10.58 -2.99
C VAL A 187 4.26 -11.69 -3.95
N ASP A 188 5.08 -12.66 -3.48
CA ASP A 188 5.43 -13.84 -4.26
C ASP A 188 4.54 -15.01 -3.86
N VAL A 189 3.88 -15.61 -4.85
CA VAL A 189 3.07 -16.81 -4.69
C VAL A 189 3.72 -17.97 -5.43
N ALA A 190 4.23 -18.95 -4.67
CA ALA A 190 4.90 -20.12 -5.23
C ALA A 190 3.91 -21.16 -5.74
N ARG A 191 4.00 -21.49 -7.03
CA ARG A 191 3.22 -22.53 -7.73
C ARG A 191 4.07 -23.13 -8.86
N PRO A 192 3.75 -24.32 -9.35
CA PRO A 192 4.45 -24.92 -10.48
C PRO A 192 4.40 -24.03 -11.73
N THR A 193 5.46 -24.11 -12.55
CA THR A 193 5.47 -23.51 -13.89
C THR A 193 4.26 -23.98 -14.70
N GLY A 194 3.66 -23.07 -15.47
CA GLY A 194 2.47 -23.35 -16.27
C GLY A 194 1.15 -23.14 -15.51
N THR A 195 1.17 -22.84 -14.21
CA THR A 195 -0.06 -22.50 -13.46
C THR A 195 -0.63 -21.18 -14.01
N PRO A 196 -1.93 -21.13 -14.39
CA PRO A 196 -2.55 -19.90 -14.89
C PRO A 196 -2.49 -18.75 -13.89
N VAL A 197 -2.23 -17.55 -14.40
CA VAL A 197 -2.28 -16.27 -13.67
C VAL A 197 -3.43 -15.47 -14.21
N MET A 198 -4.30 -14.96 -13.33
CA MET A 198 -5.54 -14.28 -13.70
C MET A 198 -5.48 -12.78 -13.35
N ALA A 199 -6.29 -11.98 -14.07
CA ALA A 199 -6.50 -10.57 -13.74
C ALA A 199 -7.20 -10.45 -12.37
N PRO A 200 -6.61 -9.69 -11.41
CA PRO A 200 -7.20 -9.54 -10.09
C PRO A 200 -8.37 -8.56 -10.05
N ALA A 201 -8.51 -7.72 -11.06
CA ALA A 201 -9.56 -6.73 -11.25
C ALA A 201 -9.63 -6.33 -12.72
N ALA A 202 -10.69 -5.62 -13.12
CA ALA A 202 -10.81 -5.05 -14.46
C ALA A 202 -9.62 -4.11 -14.75
N GLY A 203 -9.18 -4.09 -16.01
CA GLY A 203 -8.08 -3.24 -16.40
C GLY A 203 -7.76 -3.32 -17.90
N GLN A 204 -6.83 -2.47 -18.33
CA GLN A 204 -6.27 -2.52 -19.67
C GLN A 204 -4.79 -2.86 -19.62
N VAL A 205 -4.36 -3.79 -20.47
CA VAL A 205 -2.95 -4.15 -20.61
C VAL A 205 -2.16 -2.99 -21.21
N THR A 206 -1.18 -2.49 -20.47
CA THR A 206 -0.29 -1.39 -20.90
C THR A 206 1.13 -1.85 -21.21
N LEU A 207 1.49 -3.07 -20.78
CA LEU A 207 2.72 -3.76 -21.14
C LEU A 207 2.47 -5.26 -21.22
N ALA A 208 3.00 -5.90 -22.25
CA ALA A 208 3.04 -7.35 -22.44
C ALA A 208 4.39 -7.70 -23.09
N GLU A 209 5.38 -8.08 -22.28
CA GLU A 209 6.75 -8.38 -22.72
C GLU A 209 7.12 -9.82 -22.30
N PRO A 210 7.55 -10.65 -23.22
CA PRO A 210 7.86 -12.07 -22.91
C PRO A 210 9.18 -12.24 -22.16
N ASP A 211 10.11 -11.30 -22.27
CA ASP A 211 11.47 -11.45 -21.73
C ASP A 211 12.11 -10.10 -21.40
N LEU A 212 11.85 -9.58 -20.18
CA LEU A 212 12.61 -8.49 -19.63
C LEU A 212 13.76 -9.01 -18.76
N PHE A 213 14.91 -8.34 -18.78
CA PHE A 213 16.16 -8.78 -18.15
C PHE A 213 16.00 -9.22 -16.69
N TYR A 214 15.33 -8.40 -15.88
CA TYR A 214 15.14 -8.71 -14.46
C TYR A 214 13.83 -9.42 -14.18
N SER A 215 12.77 -9.04 -14.83
CA SER A 215 11.41 -9.50 -14.49
C SER A 215 10.92 -10.63 -15.40
N GLY A 216 11.67 -11.00 -16.45
CA GLY A 216 11.25 -12.05 -17.37
C GLY A 216 9.95 -11.71 -18.07
N GLY A 217 9.10 -12.70 -18.30
CA GLY A 217 7.76 -12.51 -18.80
C GLY A 217 6.99 -11.57 -17.87
N THR A 218 6.53 -10.44 -18.44
CA THR A 218 5.98 -9.34 -17.63
C THR A 218 4.74 -8.75 -18.29
N VAL A 219 3.67 -8.64 -17.52
CA VAL A 219 2.45 -7.92 -17.89
C VAL A 219 2.21 -6.78 -16.90
N ILE A 220 1.79 -5.61 -17.39
CA ILE A 220 1.27 -4.51 -16.61
C ILE A 220 -0.18 -4.27 -16.99
N LEU A 221 -1.06 -4.27 -16.02
CA LEU A 221 -2.49 -4.02 -16.12
C LEU A 221 -2.82 -2.71 -15.42
N ASP A 222 -3.30 -1.71 -16.17
CA ASP A 222 -3.77 -0.43 -15.65
C ASP A 222 -5.23 -0.56 -15.21
N HIS A 223 -5.51 -0.24 -13.95
CA HIS A 223 -6.85 -0.27 -13.35
C HIS A 223 -7.54 1.10 -13.40
N GLY A 224 -6.88 2.09 -13.97
CA GLY A 224 -7.36 3.47 -14.04
C GLY A 224 -6.81 4.37 -12.94
N TYR A 225 -6.84 5.66 -13.19
CA TYR A 225 -6.48 6.75 -12.26
C TYR A 225 -5.13 6.56 -11.56
N GLY A 226 -4.16 5.96 -12.27
CA GLY A 226 -2.79 5.74 -11.80
C GLY A 226 -2.59 4.50 -10.95
N LEU A 227 -3.61 3.64 -10.79
CA LEU A 227 -3.50 2.35 -10.13
C LEU A 227 -3.14 1.27 -11.16
N SER A 228 -2.12 0.46 -10.87
CA SER A 228 -1.69 -0.62 -11.78
C SER A 228 -1.18 -1.85 -11.03
N SER A 229 -1.44 -3.03 -11.61
CA SER A 229 -0.81 -4.31 -11.26
C SER A 229 0.33 -4.64 -12.21
N SER A 230 1.36 -5.32 -11.71
CA SER A 230 2.45 -5.89 -12.52
C SER A 230 2.64 -7.34 -12.14
N PHE A 231 2.73 -8.22 -13.14
CA PHE A 231 2.89 -9.67 -13.01
C PHE A 231 4.22 -10.06 -13.62
N LEU A 232 5.12 -10.66 -12.85
CA LEU A 232 6.50 -10.91 -13.23
C LEU A 232 6.82 -12.41 -13.20
N HIS A 233 7.93 -12.77 -13.84
CA HIS A 233 8.50 -14.11 -13.93
C HIS A 233 7.62 -15.12 -14.68
N LEU A 234 6.71 -14.63 -15.53
CA LEU A 234 5.81 -15.46 -16.31
C LEU A 234 6.59 -16.33 -17.32
N SER A 235 6.17 -17.59 -17.48
CA SER A 235 6.65 -18.48 -18.56
C SER A 235 5.91 -18.25 -19.87
N GLU A 236 4.71 -17.68 -19.80
CA GLU A 236 3.85 -17.36 -20.94
C GLU A 236 3.14 -16.04 -20.67
N VAL A 237 3.06 -15.19 -21.68
CA VAL A 237 2.28 -13.96 -21.72
C VAL A 237 1.16 -14.20 -22.74
N SER A 238 -0.08 -14.31 -22.27
CA SER A 238 -1.23 -14.71 -23.12
C SER A 238 -2.08 -13.52 -23.57
N VAL A 239 -1.63 -12.28 -23.31
CA VAL A 239 -2.35 -11.04 -23.61
C VAL A 239 -1.47 -10.08 -24.41
N SER A 240 -2.10 -9.09 -25.04
CA SER A 240 -1.47 -8.04 -25.82
C SER A 240 -1.76 -6.65 -25.25
N VAL A 241 -0.87 -5.69 -25.52
CA VAL A 241 -1.11 -4.27 -25.15
C VAL A 241 -2.40 -3.78 -25.81
N GLY A 242 -3.27 -3.18 -25.02
CA GLY A 242 -4.60 -2.70 -25.42
C GLY A 242 -5.75 -3.61 -25.00
N ASP A 243 -5.48 -4.88 -24.68
CA ASP A 243 -6.52 -5.81 -24.25
C ASP A 243 -7.23 -5.30 -22.99
N GLN A 244 -8.57 -5.42 -22.98
CA GLN A 244 -9.43 -5.11 -21.85
C GLN A 244 -9.73 -6.40 -21.12
N LEU A 245 -9.36 -6.47 -19.85
CA LEU A 245 -9.53 -7.67 -19.04
C LEU A 245 -10.56 -7.44 -17.93
N LEU A 246 -11.32 -8.48 -17.62
CA LEU A 246 -12.20 -8.59 -16.48
C LEU A 246 -11.55 -9.42 -15.36
N PRO A 247 -11.99 -9.32 -14.10
CA PRO A 247 -11.50 -10.19 -13.04
C PRO A 247 -11.65 -11.67 -13.43
N GLY A 248 -10.55 -12.44 -13.32
CA GLY A 248 -10.53 -13.87 -13.65
C GLY A 248 -10.07 -14.19 -15.08
N ASP A 249 -9.91 -13.21 -15.97
CA ASP A 249 -9.34 -13.45 -17.29
C ASP A 249 -7.87 -13.87 -17.18
N VAL A 250 -7.45 -14.84 -17.99
CA VAL A 250 -6.08 -15.36 -17.99
C VAL A 250 -5.12 -14.34 -18.61
N ILE A 251 -4.08 -13.97 -17.84
CA ILE A 251 -3.02 -13.05 -18.26
C ILE A 251 -1.84 -13.80 -18.88
N GLY A 252 -1.55 -14.99 -18.34
CA GLY A 252 -0.39 -15.81 -18.68
C GLY A 252 -0.22 -16.95 -17.72
N ALA A 253 0.98 -17.50 -17.61
CA ALA A 253 1.29 -18.62 -16.75
C ALA A 253 2.54 -18.37 -15.90
N ILE A 254 2.55 -18.91 -14.68
CA ILE A 254 3.70 -18.87 -13.76
C ILE A 254 4.93 -19.47 -14.41
N GLY A 255 6.07 -18.85 -14.21
CA GLY A 255 7.40 -19.33 -14.63
C GLY A 255 8.47 -19.03 -13.60
N ALA A 256 9.70 -19.06 -14.11
CA ALA A 256 10.91 -18.67 -13.38
C ALA A 256 11.84 -17.85 -14.29
N THR A 257 11.26 -17.04 -15.19
CA THR A 257 11.99 -16.22 -16.15
C THR A 257 12.60 -14.99 -15.50
N GLY A 258 13.58 -14.36 -16.13
CA GLY A 258 14.30 -13.24 -15.57
C GLY A 258 15.15 -13.65 -14.34
N ARG A 259 15.18 -12.81 -13.30
CA ARG A 259 15.95 -13.04 -12.07
C ARG A 259 15.12 -13.70 -10.97
N ALA A 260 14.63 -14.90 -11.22
CA ALA A 260 13.90 -15.71 -10.26
C ALA A 260 14.75 -16.90 -9.74
N THR A 261 14.52 -17.34 -8.51
CA THR A 261 15.20 -18.49 -7.90
C THR A 261 14.42 -19.79 -8.01
N GLY A 262 13.20 -19.74 -8.48
CA GLY A 262 12.29 -20.87 -8.70
C GLY A 262 10.92 -20.40 -9.15
N PRO A 263 10.02 -21.31 -9.52
CA PRO A 263 8.72 -20.94 -10.07
C PRO A 263 7.85 -20.23 -9.05
N HIS A 264 7.44 -18.99 -9.39
CA HIS A 264 6.51 -18.17 -8.59
C HIS A 264 5.94 -17.03 -9.44
N LEU A 265 4.82 -16.50 -9.03
CA LEU A 265 4.34 -15.19 -9.46
C LEU A 265 4.87 -14.13 -8.48
N ASP A 266 5.52 -13.09 -8.97
CA ASP A 266 5.74 -11.84 -8.23
C ASP A 266 4.65 -10.83 -8.68
N TRP A 267 3.65 -10.63 -7.83
CA TRP A 267 2.57 -9.67 -8.09
C TRP A 267 2.83 -8.37 -7.33
N ARG A 268 2.88 -7.28 -8.06
CA ARG A 268 3.16 -5.93 -7.53
C ARG A 268 2.04 -4.98 -7.88
N MET A 269 1.77 -4.04 -6.97
CA MET A 269 0.85 -2.94 -7.22
C MET A 269 1.51 -1.59 -7.03
N SER A 270 1.03 -0.63 -7.82
CA SER A 270 1.50 0.77 -7.74
C SER A 270 0.32 1.71 -7.90
N TRP A 271 0.33 2.78 -7.13
CA TRP A 271 -0.51 3.93 -7.35
C TRP A 271 0.39 5.14 -7.63
N LEU A 272 0.25 5.73 -8.82
CA LEU A 272 1.18 6.72 -9.34
C LEU A 272 2.64 6.19 -9.23
N ASN A 273 3.49 6.89 -8.47
CA ASN A 273 4.87 6.47 -8.18
C ASN A 273 5.02 5.72 -6.83
N GLN A 274 3.94 5.54 -6.07
CA GLN A 274 3.95 4.83 -4.81
C GLN A 274 3.78 3.32 -5.03
N ARG A 275 4.59 2.52 -4.34
CA ARG A 275 4.44 1.06 -4.29
C ARG A 275 3.53 0.71 -3.12
N ILE A 276 2.47 -0.04 -3.40
CA ILE A 276 1.48 -0.46 -2.41
C ILE A 276 1.49 -1.98 -2.25
N ASP A 277 1.03 -2.47 -1.10
CA ASP A 277 1.05 -3.89 -0.77
C ASP A 277 -0.19 -4.59 -1.33
N PRO A 278 -0.06 -5.49 -2.31
CA PRO A 278 -1.20 -6.20 -2.87
C PRO A 278 -2.00 -7.00 -1.83
N GLN A 279 -1.34 -7.52 -0.79
CA GLN A 279 -1.98 -8.32 0.25
C GLN A 279 -3.02 -7.53 1.08
N LEU A 280 -2.93 -6.20 1.09
CA LEU A 280 -3.89 -5.35 1.80
C LEU A 280 -5.16 -5.07 0.98
N LEU A 281 -5.20 -5.50 -0.27
CA LEU A 281 -6.30 -5.27 -1.22
C LEU A 281 -7.11 -6.54 -1.53
N VAL A 282 -6.65 -7.69 -1.07
CA VAL A 282 -7.28 -9.00 -1.29
C VAL A 282 -7.73 -9.62 0.02
N PRO A 283 -8.72 -10.53 0.00
CA PRO A 283 -9.06 -11.33 1.17
C PRO A 283 -7.86 -12.20 1.61
N PRO A 284 -7.88 -12.75 2.83
CA PRO A 284 -6.88 -13.74 3.24
C PRO A 284 -6.71 -14.83 2.20
N MET A 285 -5.44 -15.30 2.01
CA MET A 285 -5.16 -16.39 1.07
C MET A 285 -5.99 -17.62 1.46
N PRO A 286 -6.78 -18.21 0.54
CA PRO A 286 -7.46 -19.47 0.81
C PRO A 286 -6.47 -20.57 1.18
N GLU A 287 -6.85 -21.47 2.10
CA GLU A 287 -6.07 -22.63 2.52
C GLU A 287 -5.91 -23.68 1.41
#